data_58ca86d1558d5c17aef7c577b0d498f0
#
_entry.id   58ca86d1558d5c17aef7c577b0d498f0
#
_cell.length_a   1.000
_cell.length_b   1.000
_cell.length_c   1.000
_cell.angle_alpha   90.00
_cell.angle_beta   90.00
_cell.angle_gamma   90.00
#
_symmetry.space_group_name_H-M   'P 1'
#
loop_
_entity.id
_entity.type
_entity.pdbx_description
1 polymer ?
#
loop_
_entity_poly.entity_id
_entity_poly.type
_entity_poly.pdbx_seq_one_letter_code
_entity_poly.pdbx_strand_id
1 'polypeptide(L)'
;MANFTILSDKPFEDYISFVTETLQILSSKKVRGLAIVALLEEPDEDGADVLTGYYNMLLQDKQTAASNIQADVTDGIIRANMRRYLEELEQEDDEQ
;
A
#
# COMPACT_ATOMS: atom_id res chain seq x y z
N MET A 1 -12.52 -12.80 -9.89
CA MET A 1 -11.28 -12.16 -9.51
C MET A 1 -11.56 -10.73 -9.04
N ALA A 2 -11.01 -10.33 -7.91
CA ALA A 2 -11.24 -8.98 -7.40
C ALA A 2 -10.43 -7.95 -8.19
N ASN A 3 -11.00 -6.77 -8.39
CA ASN A 3 -10.31 -5.64 -9.00
C ASN A 3 -9.87 -4.68 -7.89
N PHE A 4 -8.63 -4.24 -7.96
CA PHE A 4 -8.04 -3.38 -6.95
C PHE A 4 -7.68 -2.02 -7.53
N THR A 5 -7.84 -0.99 -6.71
CA THR A 5 -7.47 0.38 -7.07
C THR A 5 -6.78 1.02 -5.87
N ILE A 6 -5.65 1.66 -6.12
CA ILE A 6 -4.96 2.44 -5.10
C ILE A 6 -5.64 3.80 -5.04
N LEU A 7 -6.28 4.10 -3.90
CA LEU A 7 -7.00 5.37 -3.72
C LEU A 7 -6.07 6.56 -3.67
N SER A 8 -4.92 6.39 -3.04
CA SER A 8 -3.93 7.45 -2.93
C SER A 8 -2.54 6.86 -2.70
N ASP A 9 -1.60 7.28 -3.50
CA ASP A 9 -0.19 6.91 -3.40
C ASP A 9 0.67 8.17 -3.54
N LYS A 10 0.08 9.32 -3.32
CA LYS A 10 0.76 10.61 -3.38
C LYS A 10 1.48 10.88 -2.07
N PRO A 11 2.65 11.55 -2.10
CA PRO A 11 3.25 12.02 -0.86
C PRO A 11 2.39 13.13 -0.25
N PHE A 12 2.11 13.02 1.03
CA PHE A 12 1.38 14.02 1.80
C PHE A 12 2.33 14.63 2.83
N GLU A 13 2.09 15.88 3.19
CA GLU A 13 2.89 16.54 4.24
C GLU A 13 2.68 15.88 5.60
N ASP A 14 1.46 15.35 5.84
CA ASP A 14 1.14 14.65 7.08
C ASP A 14 0.10 13.56 6.83
N TYR A 15 0.00 12.62 7.77
CA TYR A 15 -0.94 11.51 7.62
C TYR A 15 -2.39 11.93 7.84
N ILE A 16 -2.63 13.02 8.55
CA ILE A 16 -3.99 13.52 8.78
C ILE A 16 -4.62 13.94 7.45
N SER A 17 -3.86 14.63 6.59
CA SER A 17 -4.32 15.01 5.25
C SER A 17 -4.64 13.78 4.41
N PHE A 18 -3.80 12.75 4.47
CA PHE A 18 -4.04 11.48 3.78
C PHE A 18 -5.34 10.82 4.26
N VAL A 19 -5.54 10.71 5.57
CA VAL A 19 -6.73 10.08 6.14
C VAL A 19 -7.98 10.87 5.76
N THR A 20 -7.93 12.19 5.83
CA THR A 20 -9.06 13.07 5.51
C THR A 20 -9.48 12.90 4.06
N GLU A 21 -8.53 12.93 3.12
CA GLU A 21 -8.82 12.77 1.69
C GLU A 21 -9.39 11.38 1.42
N THR A 22 -8.82 10.35 2.02
CA THR A 22 -9.29 8.98 1.85
C THR A 22 -10.73 8.82 2.35
N LEU A 23 -11.04 9.40 3.52
CA LEU A 23 -12.40 9.36 4.07
C LEU A 23 -13.40 10.07 3.15
N GLN A 24 -13.01 11.19 2.55
CA GLN A 24 -13.85 11.89 1.59
C GLN A 24 -14.20 11.02 0.39
N ILE A 25 -13.20 10.31 -0.13
CA ILE A 25 -13.42 9.38 -1.25
C ILE A 25 -14.35 8.25 -0.83
N LEU A 26 -14.10 7.64 0.32
CA LEU A 26 -14.88 6.51 0.80
C LEU A 26 -16.31 6.90 1.20
N SER A 27 -16.53 8.14 1.58
CA SER A 27 -17.86 8.62 2.03
C SER A 27 -18.92 8.53 0.93
N SER A 28 -18.49 8.52 -0.34
CA SER A 28 -19.40 8.37 -1.49
C SER A 28 -19.61 6.92 -1.88
N LYS A 29 -18.98 5.97 -1.19
CA LYS A 29 -19.02 4.55 -1.50
C LYS A 29 -19.76 3.78 -0.41
N LYS A 30 -20.31 2.63 -0.77
CA LYS A 30 -20.90 1.71 0.19
C LYS A 30 -19.81 0.73 0.63
N VAL A 31 -19.20 1.03 1.78
CA VAL A 31 -18.07 0.24 2.28
C VAL A 31 -18.60 -0.90 3.16
N ARG A 32 -18.31 -2.14 2.75
CA ARG A 32 -18.69 -3.34 3.49
C ARG A 32 -17.72 -3.63 4.64
N GLY A 33 -16.45 -3.40 4.41
CA GLY A 33 -15.42 -3.64 5.41
C GLY A 33 -14.25 -2.69 5.19
N LEU A 34 -13.47 -2.46 6.25
CA LEU A 34 -12.35 -1.52 6.19
C LEU A 34 -11.23 -2.03 7.07
N ALA A 35 -10.00 -1.94 6.58
CA ALA A 35 -8.81 -2.24 7.36
C ALA A 35 -7.88 -1.03 7.36
N ILE A 36 -7.27 -0.78 8.50
CA ILE A 36 -6.28 0.28 8.66
C ILE A 36 -5.01 -0.34 9.24
N VAL A 37 -3.86 -0.04 8.64
CA VAL A 37 -2.56 -0.45 9.14
C VAL A 37 -1.71 0.80 9.29
N ALA A 38 -1.22 1.04 10.50
CA ALA A 38 -0.37 2.17 10.80
C ALA A 38 1.00 1.68 11.28
N LEU A 39 2.04 2.23 10.66
CA LEU A 39 3.43 1.96 11.07
C LEU A 39 3.87 3.13 11.95
N LEU A 40 4.23 2.84 13.19
CA LEU A 40 4.61 3.87 14.15
C LEU A 40 6.10 4.16 14.07
N GLU A 41 6.49 5.44 14.22
CA GLU A 41 7.91 5.82 14.26
C GLU A 41 8.57 5.30 15.54
N GLU A 42 7.81 5.26 16.64
CA GLU A 42 8.27 4.74 17.92
C GLU A 42 7.23 3.77 18.46
N PRO A 43 7.65 2.71 19.18
CA PRO A 43 6.68 1.79 19.79
C PRO A 43 5.72 2.52 20.72
N ASP A 44 4.47 2.05 20.78
CA ASP A 44 3.49 2.60 21.69
C ASP A 44 3.73 2.09 23.14
N GLU A 45 2.81 2.42 24.05
CA GLU A 45 2.91 2.05 25.45
C GLU A 45 3.01 0.54 25.67
N ASP A 46 2.43 -0.26 24.80
CA ASP A 46 2.45 -1.72 24.87
C ASP A 46 3.60 -2.33 24.06
N GLY A 47 4.45 -1.51 23.45
CA GLY A 47 5.59 -1.95 22.66
C GLY A 47 5.25 -2.32 21.23
N ALA A 48 4.09 -1.93 20.71
CA ALA A 48 3.69 -2.23 19.34
C ALA A 48 4.29 -1.22 18.36
N ASP A 49 4.84 -1.71 17.28
CA ASP A 49 5.35 -0.90 16.17
C ASP A 49 4.35 -0.74 15.05
N VAL A 50 3.37 -1.63 14.97
CA VAL A 50 2.35 -1.64 13.93
C VAL A 50 0.99 -1.77 14.60
N LEU A 51 0.09 -0.87 14.24
CA LEU A 51 -1.31 -0.92 14.68
C LEU A 51 -2.19 -1.32 13.51
N THR A 52 -3.05 -2.30 13.72
CA THR A 52 -3.96 -2.78 12.70
C THR A 52 -5.38 -2.79 13.24
N GLY A 53 -6.30 -2.20 12.49
CA GLY A 53 -7.72 -2.18 12.85
C GLY A 53 -8.57 -2.73 11.73
N TYR A 54 -9.63 -3.44 12.08
CA TYR A 54 -10.56 -4.00 11.10
C TYR A 54 -11.98 -3.60 11.43
N TYR A 55 -12.70 -3.16 10.42
CA TYR A 55 -14.13 -2.91 10.51
C TYR A 55 -14.85 -3.94 9.67
N ASN A 56 -15.67 -4.77 10.33
CA ASN A 56 -16.60 -5.70 9.67
C ASN A 56 -15.93 -6.60 8.62
N MET A 57 -14.78 -7.19 8.97
CA MET A 57 -14.02 -8.06 8.07
C MET A 57 -13.92 -9.48 8.60
N LEU A 58 -14.30 -10.44 7.77
CA LEU A 58 -14.10 -11.87 8.01
C LEU A 58 -12.70 -12.27 7.55
N LEU A 59 -12.30 -13.51 7.85
CA LEU A 59 -11.00 -14.03 7.45
C LEU A 59 -10.74 -13.89 5.94
N GLN A 60 -11.76 -14.18 5.12
CA GLN A 60 -11.65 -14.06 3.67
C GLN A 60 -11.40 -12.61 3.24
N ASP A 61 -12.05 -11.66 3.91
CA ASP A 61 -11.86 -10.23 3.63
C ASP A 61 -10.45 -9.79 3.97
N LYS A 62 -9.93 -10.24 5.11
CA LYS A 62 -8.55 -9.94 5.52
C LYS A 62 -7.55 -10.53 4.53
N GLN A 63 -7.81 -11.74 4.04
CA GLN A 63 -6.97 -12.38 3.03
C GLN A 63 -6.97 -11.59 1.73
N THR A 64 -8.14 -11.10 1.30
CA THR A 64 -8.27 -10.27 0.10
C THR A 64 -7.45 -8.98 0.24
N ALA A 65 -7.57 -8.31 1.39
CA ALA A 65 -6.82 -7.08 1.65
C ALA A 65 -5.30 -7.33 1.64
N ALA A 66 -4.86 -8.41 2.30
CA ALA A 66 -3.45 -8.79 2.34
C ALA A 66 -2.91 -9.12 0.95
N SER A 67 -3.71 -9.84 0.15
CA SER A 67 -3.32 -10.20 -1.22
C SER A 67 -3.18 -8.96 -2.10
N ASN A 68 -4.03 -7.95 -1.92
CA ASN A 68 -3.93 -6.71 -2.67
C ASN A 68 -2.62 -5.97 -2.35
N ILE A 69 -2.27 -5.88 -1.07
CA ILE A 69 -1.02 -5.23 -0.65
C ILE A 69 0.17 -6.00 -1.20
N GLN A 70 0.13 -7.34 -1.12
CA GLN A 70 1.21 -8.19 -1.61
C GLN A 70 1.39 -8.04 -3.13
N ALA A 71 0.29 -7.95 -3.88
CA ALA A 71 0.34 -7.76 -5.32
C ALA A 71 1.01 -6.42 -5.68
N ASP A 72 0.70 -5.36 -4.93
CA ASP A 72 1.30 -4.05 -5.14
C ASP A 72 2.80 -4.09 -4.85
N VAL A 73 3.22 -4.75 -3.77
CA VAL A 73 4.64 -4.92 -3.42
C VAL A 73 5.36 -5.70 -4.51
N THR A 74 4.78 -6.80 -4.98
CA THR A 74 5.37 -7.63 -6.03
C THR A 74 5.56 -6.84 -7.32
N ASP A 75 4.54 -6.08 -7.73
CA ASP A 75 4.61 -5.24 -8.91
C ASP A 75 5.73 -4.19 -8.79
N GLY A 76 5.85 -3.57 -7.61
CA GLY A 76 6.91 -2.60 -7.35
C GLY A 76 8.31 -3.20 -7.46
N ILE A 77 8.50 -4.42 -6.95
CA ILE A 77 9.78 -5.12 -7.05
C ILE A 77 10.11 -5.43 -8.51
N ILE A 78 9.13 -5.89 -9.27
CA ILE A 78 9.32 -6.20 -10.70
C ILE A 78 9.74 -4.95 -11.47
N ARG A 79 9.05 -3.82 -11.24
CA ARG A 79 9.39 -2.57 -11.92
C ARG A 79 10.79 -2.08 -11.58
N ALA A 80 11.19 -2.19 -10.31
CA ALA A 80 12.53 -1.81 -9.88
C ALA A 80 13.60 -2.66 -10.55
N ASN A 81 13.37 -3.98 -10.64
CA ASN A 81 14.31 -4.90 -11.27
C ASN A 81 14.41 -4.66 -12.78
N MET A 82 13.30 -4.38 -13.45
CA MET A 82 13.31 -4.06 -14.87
C MET A 82 14.08 -2.78 -15.16
N ARG A 83 13.89 -1.76 -14.33
CA ARG A 83 14.62 -0.49 -14.49
C ARG A 83 16.12 -0.71 -14.36
N ARG A 84 16.55 -1.48 -13.37
CA ARG A 84 17.97 -1.81 -13.17
C ARG A 84 18.53 -2.56 -14.37
N TYR A 85 17.79 -3.51 -14.88
CA TYR A 85 18.20 -4.31 -16.03
C TYR A 85 18.40 -3.43 -17.27
N LEU A 86 17.49 -2.51 -17.53
CA LEU A 86 17.58 -1.58 -18.65
C LEU A 86 18.80 -0.64 -18.51
N GLU A 87 19.08 -0.17 -17.30
CA GLU A 87 20.25 0.66 -17.03
C GLU A 87 21.55 -0.10 -17.30
N GLU A 88 21.63 -1.37 -16.91
CA GLU A 88 22.77 -2.21 -17.18
C GLU A 88 23.00 -2.44 -18.68
N LEU A 89 21.92 -2.61 -19.44
CA LEU A 89 22.02 -2.75 -20.89
C LEU A 89 22.52 -1.48 -21.56
N GLU A 90 22.09 -0.31 -21.10
CA GLU A 90 22.57 0.97 -21.62
C GLU A 90 24.07 1.15 -21.35
N GLN A 91 24.54 0.74 -20.16
CA GLN A 91 25.96 0.84 -19.82
C GLN A 91 26.81 -0.08 -20.68
N GLU A 92 26.33 -1.30 -21.01
CA GLU A 92 27.03 -2.21 -21.88
C GLU A 92 27.17 -1.65 -23.30
N ASP A 93 26.14 -1.01 -23.81
CA ASP A 93 26.18 -0.35 -25.13
C ASP A 93 27.16 0.81 -25.16
N ASP A 94 27.28 1.56 -24.06
CA ASP A 94 28.21 2.69 -23.98
C ASP A 94 29.67 2.27 -23.94
N GLU A 95 29.96 1.04 -23.49
CA GLU A 95 31.32 0.49 -23.44
C GLU A 95 31.82 0.01 -24.81
N GLN A 96 30.95 -0.09 -25.78
CA GLN A 96 31.30 -0.47 -27.15
C GLN A 96 31.60 0.75 -28.02
#